data_bb75587ec43679fc0e2c602e3901104c
#
_entry.id   bb75587ec43679fc0e2c602e3901104c
#
_cell.length_a   1.000
_cell.length_b   1.000
_cell.length_c   1.000
_cell.angle_alpha   90.00
_cell.angle_beta   90.00
_cell.angle_gamma   90.00
#
_symmetry.space_group_name_H-M   'P 1'
#
loop_
_entity.id
_entity.type
_entity.pdbx_description
1 polymer ?
#
loop_
_entity_poly.entity_id
_entity_poly.type
_entity_poly.pdbx_seq_one_letter_code
_entity_poly.pdbx_strand_id
1 'polypeptide(L)'
;MLGQLDQPIAADLKRRICGRAAWAARLLFALAAGATVLSGCALGPNGNILTESQVEERIPMQPVPINHAWVSAPEAQMVLQRDLGFGSEQRISLQNRTLVPEDNLIVLRTRSGMSANGRLRFEEFMRRVGEIPFPFGDVSSGELISDNDELGSYLWTEEQIGAGTVCVFGIRRLDSSMRQIPAGDGAMDVMLRNCVVGTADEALRPLLAASVGSPSIARAGTDQSRLISPLAGPTLP
;
A
#
# COMPACT_ATOMS: atom_id res chain seq x y z
N MET A 1 32.08 -13.24 -83.97
CA MET A 1 31.16 -14.03 -83.07
C MET A 1 31.66 -13.90 -81.65
N LEU A 2 31.15 -12.96 -80.90
CA LEU A 2 31.36 -12.84 -79.46
C LEU A 2 30.00 -12.54 -78.81
N GLY A 3 29.47 -13.58 -78.17
CA GLY A 3 28.14 -13.62 -77.63
C GLY A 3 28.00 -12.84 -76.33
N GLN A 4 26.88 -12.16 -76.23
CA GLN A 4 26.31 -11.57 -75.03
C GLN A 4 26.05 -12.62 -73.94
N LEU A 5 26.74 -12.52 -72.83
CA LEU A 5 26.39 -13.22 -71.60
C LEU A 5 26.87 -12.36 -70.40
N ASP A 6 26.09 -11.36 -70.01
CA ASP A 6 26.26 -10.73 -68.69
C ASP A 6 25.10 -9.77 -68.34
N GLN A 7 23.87 -10.27 -68.08
CA GLN A 7 22.83 -9.38 -67.54
C GLN A 7 21.92 -9.91 -66.43
N PRO A 8 21.94 -11.18 -65.95
CA PRO A 8 21.01 -11.51 -64.88
C PRO A 8 21.56 -11.34 -63.47
N ILE A 9 22.87 -11.28 -63.25
CA ILE A 9 23.49 -11.33 -61.91
C ILE A 9 23.37 -9.97 -61.19
N ALA A 10 23.47 -8.87 -61.86
CA ALA A 10 23.43 -7.54 -61.28
C ALA A 10 22.01 -7.15 -60.77
N ALA A 11 20.94 -7.62 -61.39
CA ALA A 11 19.56 -7.32 -61.00
C ALA A 11 19.15 -8.07 -59.69
N ASP A 12 19.63 -9.30 -59.51
CA ASP A 12 19.29 -10.09 -58.34
C ASP A 12 20.05 -9.62 -57.08
N LEU A 13 21.28 -9.18 -57.23
CA LEU A 13 22.07 -8.60 -56.15
C LEU A 13 21.45 -7.29 -55.61
N LYS A 14 20.96 -6.43 -56.50
CA LYS A 14 20.31 -5.16 -56.12
C LYS A 14 18.98 -5.38 -55.36
N ARG A 15 18.22 -6.41 -55.73
CA ARG A 15 16.96 -6.78 -55.10
C ARG A 15 17.18 -7.35 -53.68
N ARG A 16 18.25 -8.13 -53.47
CA ARG A 16 18.61 -8.67 -52.17
C ARG A 16 19.14 -7.63 -51.18
N ILE A 17 19.85 -6.62 -51.65
CA ILE A 17 20.38 -5.50 -50.84
C ILE A 17 19.24 -4.57 -50.41
N CYS A 18 18.33 -4.20 -51.35
CA CYS A 18 17.16 -3.36 -51.00
C CYS A 18 16.22 -4.07 -50.00
N GLY A 19 16.00 -5.37 -50.13
CA GLY A 19 15.14 -6.13 -49.19
C GLY A 19 15.70 -6.20 -47.76
N ARG A 20 17.00 -6.33 -47.62
CA ARG A 20 17.67 -6.37 -46.30
C ARG A 20 17.71 -5.00 -45.63
N ALA A 21 17.90 -3.92 -46.38
CA ALA A 21 17.88 -2.55 -45.85
C ALA A 21 16.49 -2.16 -45.37
N ALA A 22 15.44 -2.54 -46.08
CA ALA A 22 14.05 -2.27 -45.68
C ALA A 22 13.64 -3.06 -44.45
N TRP A 23 14.18 -4.27 -44.27
CA TRP A 23 13.89 -5.12 -43.09
C TRP A 23 14.61 -4.59 -41.83
N ALA A 24 15.88 -4.17 -42.00
CA ALA A 24 16.64 -3.56 -40.90
C ALA A 24 16.03 -2.21 -40.45
N ALA A 25 15.53 -1.38 -41.37
CA ALA A 25 14.84 -0.13 -41.05
C ALA A 25 13.52 -0.38 -40.28
N ARG A 26 12.77 -1.42 -40.62
CA ARG A 26 11.54 -1.80 -39.89
C ARG A 26 11.82 -2.33 -38.47
N LEU A 27 12.90 -3.09 -38.28
CA LEU A 27 13.32 -3.57 -36.96
C LEU A 27 13.82 -2.42 -36.07
N LEU A 28 14.56 -1.46 -36.60
CA LEU A 28 14.99 -0.27 -35.87
C LEU A 28 13.81 0.63 -35.48
N PHE A 29 12.81 0.76 -36.34
CA PHE A 29 11.60 1.52 -36.02
C PHE A 29 10.73 0.84 -34.97
N ALA A 30 10.63 -0.48 -34.98
CA ALA A 30 9.92 -1.26 -33.96
C ALA A 30 10.65 -1.21 -32.59
N LEU A 31 11.98 -1.22 -32.58
CA LEU A 31 12.78 -1.04 -31.37
C LEU A 31 12.67 0.38 -30.78
N ALA A 32 12.64 1.40 -31.62
CA ALA A 32 12.46 2.77 -31.19
C ALA A 32 11.03 3.04 -30.63
N ALA A 33 10.00 2.44 -31.22
CA ALA A 33 8.63 2.54 -30.74
C ALA A 33 8.41 1.74 -29.43
N GLY A 34 9.15 0.63 -29.23
CA GLY A 34 9.09 -0.17 -27.99
C GLY A 34 9.75 0.49 -26.77
N ALA A 35 10.71 1.39 -27.01
CA ALA A 35 11.44 2.07 -25.92
C ALA A 35 10.63 3.20 -25.25
N THR A 36 9.58 3.68 -25.87
CA THR A 36 8.76 4.78 -25.31
C THR A 36 7.67 4.34 -24.33
N VAL A 37 7.44 3.02 -24.16
CA VAL A 37 6.34 2.53 -23.32
C VAL A 37 6.79 2.16 -21.89
N LEU A 38 8.08 2.27 -21.56
CA LEU A 38 8.65 1.82 -20.27
C LEU A 38 8.92 2.94 -19.26
N SER A 39 8.57 4.18 -19.53
CA SER A 39 8.78 5.28 -18.58
C SER A 39 7.49 5.66 -17.86
N GLY A 40 6.97 4.75 -17.04
CA GLY A 40 5.97 5.05 -16.01
C GLY A 40 6.58 5.75 -14.79
N CYS A 41 7.60 6.59 -14.98
CA CYS A 41 8.08 7.47 -13.92
C CYS A 41 7.13 8.65 -13.81
N ALA A 42 6.58 8.88 -12.61
CA ALA A 42 5.85 10.11 -12.31
C ALA A 42 6.79 11.31 -12.54
N LEU A 43 6.65 11.95 -13.67
CA LEU A 43 7.41 13.16 -14.00
C LEU A 43 6.70 14.36 -13.36
N GLY A 44 7.44 15.12 -12.54
CA GLY A 44 7.00 16.44 -12.08
C GLY A 44 6.85 17.43 -13.25
N PRO A 45 6.23 18.62 -13.01
CA PRO A 45 5.99 19.62 -14.05
C PRO A 45 7.26 20.07 -14.79
N ASN A 46 8.44 19.83 -14.23
CA ASN A 46 9.75 20.16 -14.83
C ASN A 46 10.51 18.93 -15.36
N GLY A 47 9.84 17.78 -15.56
CA GLY A 47 10.49 16.56 -16.04
C GLY A 47 11.36 15.84 -15.02
N ASN A 48 11.41 16.28 -13.77
CA ASN A 48 12.16 15.63 -12.69
C ASN A 48 11.36 14.46 -12.11
N ILE A 49 12.07 13.38 -11.78
CA ILE A 49 11.50 12.25 -11.04
C ILE A 49 11.16 12.74 -9.64
N LEU A 50 9.87 12.66 -9.24
CA LEU A 50 9.44 13.03 -7.91
C LEU A 50 9.86 11.93 -6.90
N THR A 51 10.34 12.37 -5.75
CA THR A 51 10.53 11.46 -4.60
C THR A 51 9.19 11.10 -3.97
N GLU A 52 9.15 10.00 -3.21
CA GLU A 52 7.92 9.58 -2.49
C GLU A 52 7.36 10.72 -1.64
N SER A 53 8.22 11.42 -0.87
CA SER A 53 7.80 12.55 -0.04
C SER A 53 7.20 13.71 -0.84
N GLN A 54 7.76 14.01 -2.01
CA GLN A 54 7.21 15.05 -2.89
C GLN A 54 5.85 14.66 -3.50
N VAL A 55 5.63 13.37 -3.75
CA VAL A 55 4.32 12.85 -4.17
C VAL A 55 3.32 12.99 -3.02
N GLU A 56 3.73 12.61 -1.82
CA GLU A 56 2.90 12.69 -0.63
C GLU A 56 2.45 14.12 -0.29
N GLU A 57 3.34 15.11 -0.44
CA GLU A 57 3.00 16.52 -0.23
C GLU A 57 1.99 17.06 -1.25
N ARG A 58 1.97 16.50 -2.46
CA ARG A 58 1.11 16.98 -3.55
C ARG A 58 -0.26 16.34 -3.59
N ILE A 59 -0.39 15.12 -3.06
CA ILE A 59 -1.64 14.38 -3.08
C ILE A 59 -2.34 14.54 -1.73
N PRO A 60 -3.39 15.35 -1.65
CA PRO A 60 -4.12 15.57 -0.41
C PRO A 60 -4.91 14.32 -0.01
N MET A 61 -5.05 14.13 1.29
CA MET A 61 -5.97 13.14 1.85
C MET A 61 -7.42 13.54 1.55
N GLN A 62 -8.25 12.56 1.16
CA GLN A 62 -9.67 12.75 0.89
C GLN A 62 -10.51 12.03 1.95
N PRO A 63 -11.57 12.64 2.47
CA PRO A 63 -12.47 11.95 3.37
C PRO A 63 -13.26 10.87 2.61
N VAL A 64 -13.35 9.68 3.22
CA VAL A 64 -14.16 8.59 2.72
C VAL A 64 -15.12 8.10 3.80
N PRO A 65 -16.25 7.46 3.45
CA PRO A 65 -17.17 6.91 4.42
C PRO A 65 -16.49 5.92 5.38
N ILE A 66 -16.88 5.92 6.66
CA ILE A 66 -16.27 5.06 7.71
C ILE A 66 -16.35 3.58 7.33
N ASN A 67 -17.40 3.15 6.65
CA ASN A 67 -17.55 1.77 6.17
C ASN A 67 -16.58 1.40 5.03
N HIS A 68 -15.78 2.34 4.54
CA HIS A 68 -14.68 2.08 3.60
C HIS A 68 -13.34 1.92 4.31
N ALA A 69 -13.32 1.90 5.64
CA ALA A 69 -12.10 1.60 6.38
C ALA A 69 -11.57 0.20 6.03
N TRP A 70 -10.26 0.12 5.81
CA TRP A 70 -9.61 -1.14 5.41
C TRP A 70 -9.50 -2.16 6.53
N VAL A 71 -9.74 -1.72 7.76
CA VAL A 71 -9.73 -2.53 8.99
C VAL A 71 -10.99 -2.27 9.80
N SER A 72 -11.32 -3.20 10.69
CA SER A 72 -12.44 -3.01 11.61
C SER A 72 -12.04 -2.01 12.69
N ALA A 73 -12.64 -0.84 12.66
CA ALA A 73 -12.42 0.23 13.63
C ALA A 73 -13.77 0.77 14.14
N PRO A 74 -14.40 0.10 15.11
CA PRO A 74 -15.73 0.48 15.60
C PRO A 74 -15.76 1.86 16.24
N GLU A 75 -14.61 2.35 16.72
CA GLU A 75 -14.47 3.68 17.33
C GLU A 75 -13.99 4.75 16.31
N ALA A 76 -14.00 4.43 15.03
CA ALA A 76 -13.61 5.38 13.98
C ALA A 76 -14.57 6.57 13.93
N GLN A 77 -14.02 7.76 13.93
CA GLN A 77 -14.73 9.03 13.78
C GLN A 77 -14.56 9.60 12.37
N MET A 78 -13.40 9.38 11.77
CA MET A 78 -13.08 9.87 10.43
C MET A 78 -12.13 8.91 9.73
N VAL A 79 -12.32 8.77 8.43
CA VAL A 79 -11.44 8.01 7.56
C VAL A 79 -11.00 8.93 6.42
N LEU A 80 -9.69 9.09 6.29
CA LEU A 80 -9.05 9.81 5.20
C LEU A 80 -8.26 8.83 4.34
N GLN A 81 -8.27 9.01 3.02
CA GLN A 81 -7.58 8.15 2.08
C GLN A 81 -6.92 8.95 0.96
N ARG A 82 -5.81 8.44 0.46
CA ARG A 82 -5.16 8.91 -0.79
C ARG A 82 -4.53 7.76 -1.54
N ASP A 83 -4.41 7.92 -2.85
CA ASP A 83 -3.66 7.02 -3.73
C ASP A 83 -2.37 7.73 -4.15
N LEU A 84 -1.24 7.08 -3.91
CA LEU A 84 0.10 7.62 -4.18
C LEU A 84 0.67 7.11 -5.51
N GLY A 85 -0.05 6.21 -6.21
CA GLY A 85 0.39 5.61 -7.46
C GLY A 85 1.35 4.42 -7.30
N PHE A 86 2.13 4.38 -6.21
CA PHE A 86 2.99 3.26 -5.81
C PHE A 86 2.44 2.48 -4.61
N GLY A 87 1.28 2.85 -4.15
CA GLY A 87 0.51 2.30 -3.03
C GLY A 87 -0.53 3.31 -2.59
N SER A 88 -1.33 2.94 -1.62
CA SER A 88 -2.38 3.80 -1.07
C SER A 88 -2.20 3.98 0.44
N GLU A 89 -2.67 5.10 0.97
CA GLU A 89 -2.63 5.40 2.40
C GLU A 89 -4.04 5.67 2.92
N GLN A 90 -4.34 5.14 4.10
CA GLN A 90 -5.55 5.45 4.82
C GLN A 90 -5.21 5.82 6.27
N ARG A 91 -5.83 6.88 6.77
CA ARG A 91 -5.75 7.32 8.17
C ARG A 91 -7.13 7.25 8.79
N ILE A 92 -7.23 6.57 9.93
CA ILE A 92 -8.48 6.40 10.67
C ILE A 92 -8.30 7.06 12.02
N SER A 93 -8.98 8.19 12.24
CA SER A 93 -9.06 8.81 13.55
C SER A 93 -10.02 8.02 14.42
N LEU A 94 -9.56 7.60 15.60
CA LEU A 94 -10.34 6.90 16.60
C LEU A 94 -10.78 7.88 17.70
N GLN A 95 -11.83 7.52 18.41
CA GLN A 95 -12.28 8.31 19.55
C GLN A 95 -11.20 8.36 20.65
N ASN A 96 -10.76 9.55 21.03
CA ASN A 96 -9.92 9.76 22.19
C ASN A 96 -10.79 10.26 23.36
N ARG A 97 -10.92 9.45 24.41
CA ARG A 97 -11.66 9.76 25.63
C ARG A 97 -10.74 10.18 26.77
N THR A 98 -9.44 10.34 26.51
CA THR A 98 -8.44 10.73 27.50
C THR A 98 -8.13 12.22 27.40
N LEU A 99 -7.35 12.73 28.34
CA LEU A 99 -6.83 14.09 28.31
C LEU A 99 -5.46 14.19 27.62
N VAL A 100 -4.97 13.08 27.08
CA VAL A 100 -3.72 13.04 26.33
C VAL A 100 -3.92 13.78 25.01
N PRO A 101 -3.07 14.75 24.67
CA PRO A 101 -3.17 15.47 23.41
C PRO A 101 -2.96 14.55 22.22
N GLU A 102 -3.39 15.03 21.05
CA GLU A 102 -3.43 14.33 19.77
C GLU A 102 -4.53 13.24 19.68
N ASP A 103 -4.88 12.93 18.45
CA ASP A 103 -5.91 11.93 18.16
C ASP A 103 -5.38 10.50 18.29
N ASN A 104 -6.23 9.59 18.75
CA ASN A 104 -6.02 8.18 18.55
C ASN A 104 -6.11 7.89 17.05
N LEU A 105 -5.14 7.16 16.49
CA LEU A 105 -4.93 7.08 15.06
C LEU A 105 -4.47 5.68 14.62
N ILE A 106 -5.07 5.19 13.56
CA ILE A 106 -4.51 4.06 12.77
C ILE A 106 -4.05 4.64 11.43
N VAL A 107 -2.79 4.40 11.08
CA VAL A 107 -2.26 4.67 9.73
C VAL A 107 -2.05 3.34 9.03
N LEU A 108 -2.61 3.23 7.83
CA LEU A 108 -2.54 2.06 6.98
C LEU A 108 -1.89 2.46 5.67
N ARG A 109 -0.85 1.75 5.26
CA ARG A 109 -0.14 2.06 4.02
C ARG A 109 0.11 0.81 3.22
N THR A 110 -0.47 0.73 2.04
CA THR A 110 -0.26 -0.40 1.14
C THR A 110 0.99 -0.22 0.29
N ARG A 111 1.48 -1.31 -0.25
CA ARG A 111 2.66 -1.35 -1.13
C ARG A 111 2.42 -2.28 -2.29
N SER A 112 2.68 -1.77 -3.49
CA SER A 112 2.68 -2.56 -4.71
C SER A 112 4.03 -3.25 -4.92
N GLY A 113 4.01 -4.40 -5.64
CA GLY A 113 5.20 -5.07 -6.13
C GLY A 113 5.85 -6.07 -5.16
N MET A 114 6.92 -6.69 -5.63
CA MET A 114 7.58 -7.84 -4.96
C MET A 114 8.34 -7.51 -3.68
N SER A 115 8.68 -6.25 -3.41
CA SER A 115 9.39 -5.85 -2.18
C SER A 115 8.50 -5.80 -0.94
N ALA A 116 7.23 -6.20 -1.09
CA ALA A 116 6.26 -6.27 0.00
C ALA A 116 6.58 -7.36 1.03
N ASN A 117 7.23 -8.45 0.61
CA ASN A 117 7.46 -9.64 1.43
C ASN A 117 8.71 -9.55 2.34
N GLY A 118 9.12 -8.35 2.72
CA GLY A 118 10.26 -8.13 3.59
C GLY A 118 9.91 -8.21 5.07
N ARG A 119 10.90 -8.64 5.89
CA ARG A 119 10.78 -8.58 7.35
C ARG A 119 10.49 -7.15 7.81
N LEU A 120 9.60 -6.99 8.77
CA LEU A 120 9.32 -5.71 9.40
C LEU A 120 10.59 -5.16 10.07
N ARG A 121 11.07 -4.02 9.61
CA ARG A 121 12.17 -3.26 10.21
C ARG A 121 11.62 -1.92 10.68
N PHE A 122 11.81 -1.61 11.93
CA PHE A 122 11.25 -0.43 12.56
C PHE A 122 11.64 0.87 11.83
N GLU A 123 12.93 1.07 11.58
CA GLU A 123 13.45 2.30 10.98
C GLU A 123 12.98 2.46 9.52
N GLU A 124 12.89 1.35 8.80
CA GLU A 124 12.35 1.34 7.44
C GLU A 124 10.85 1.61 7.42
N PHE A 125 10.14 1.07 8.40
CA PHE A 125 8.72 1.29 8.58
C PHE A 125 8.43 2.77 8.89
N MET A 126 9.13 3.37 9.85
CA MET A 126 8.91 4.76 10.26
C MET A 126 9.24 5.76 9.15
N ARG A 127 10.26 5.51 8.34
CA ARG A 127 10.54 6.34 7.16
C ARG A 127 9.37 6.43 6.17
N ARG A 128 8.48 5.42 6.15
CA ARG A 128 7.33 5.37 5.24
C ARG A 128 6.05 5.89 5.87
N VAL A 129 5.82 5.56 7.12
CA VAL A 129 4.55 5.84 7.80
C VAL A 129 4.54 7.24 8.41
N GLY A 130 5.71 7.77 8.75
CA GLY A 130 5.88 9.11 9.31
C GLY A 130 6.55 9.14 10.67
N GLU A 131 6.37 10.24 11.39
CA GLU A 131 6.97 10.44 12.70
C GLU A 131 6.29 9.59 13.78
N ILE A 132 7.05 9.29 14.83
CA ILE A 132 6.52 8.60 16.02
C ILE A 132 5.61 9.58 16.75
N PRO A 133 4.33 9.22 17.00
CA PRO A 133 3.40 10.13 17.62
C PRO A 133 3.67 10.30 19.12
N PHE A 134 3.27 11.45 19.67
CA PHE A 134 3.26 11.66 21.12
C PHE A 134 2.37 10.60 21.83
N PRO A 135 2.78 10.06 23.00
CA PRO A 135 3.89 10.46 23.87
C PRO A 135 5.21 9.72 23.60
N PHE A 136 5.33 8.92 22.55
CA PHE A 136 6.41 7.96 22.34
C PHE A 136 7.71 8.56 21.80
N GLY A 137 7.71 9.78 21.32
CA GLY A 137 8.84 10.62 20.93
C GLY A 137 10.08 9.91 20.37
N ASP A 138 10.94 9.42 21.25
CA ASP A 138 12.26 8.87 20.91
C ASP A 138 12.33 7.34 21.00
N VAL A 139 11.21 6.62 20.86
CA VAL A 139 11.19 5.15 20.90
C VAL A 139 12.10 4.56 19.82
N SER A 140 13.01 3.69 20.27
CA SER A 140 13.92 2.93 19.41
C SER A 140 13.44 1.49 19.21
N SER A 141 13.96 0.80 18.19
CA SER A 141 13.62 -0.61 17.93
C SER A 141 13.91 -1.56 19.10
N GLY A 142 14.85 -1.20 19.98
CA GLY A 142 15.21 -1.99 21.16
C GLY A 142 14.20 -1.90 22.31
N GLU A 143 13.31 -0.92 22.30
CA GLU A 143 12.31 -0.66 23.33
C GLU A 143 10.94 -1.27 22.96
N LEU A 144 10.81 -1.81 21.75
CA LEU A 144 9.59 -2.44 21.30
C LEU A 144 9.48 -3.88 21.77
N ILE A 145 8.36 -4.21 22.33
CA ILE A 145 7.95 -5.59 22.68
C ILE A 145 7.51 -6.28 21.39
N SER A 146 8.01 -7.49 21.15
CA SER A 146 7.56 -8.33 20.04
C SER A 146 6.55 -9.35 20.52
N ASP A 147 5.39 -9.41 19.88
CA ASP A 147 4.34 -10.36 20.17
C ASP A 147 3.73 -10.91 18.86
N ASN A 148 2.87 -11.92 18.96
CA ASN A 148 2.29 -12.64 17.82
C ASN A 148 0.81 -12.95 18.03
N ASP A 149 0.07 -12.92 16.93
CA ASP A 149 -1.31 -13.42 16.84
C ASP A 149 -1.50 -14.25 15.55
N GLU A 150 -2.73 -14.57 15.16
CA GLU A 150 -3.04 -15.41 13.99
C GLU A 150 -2.57 -14.78 12.66
N LEU A 151 -2.32 -13.47 12.63
CA LEU A 151 -1.80 -12.74 11.47
C LEU A 151 -0.30 -12.45 11.59
N GLY A 152 0.42 -13.17 12.45
CA GLY A 152 1.87 -13.07 12.61
C GLY A 152 2.31 -12.03 13.63
N SER A 153 3.56 -11.60 13.55
CA SER A 153 4.20 -10.76 14.55
C SER A 153 3.82 -9.28 14.42
N TYR A 154 3.79 -8.62 15.57
CA TYR A 154 3.70 -7.17 15.68
C TYR A 154 4.68 -6.67 16.75
N LEU A 155 5.03 -5.39 16.66
CA LEU A 155 5.90 -4.71 17.62
C LEU A 155 5.10 -3.61 18.29
N TRP A 156 5.25 -3.45 19.60
CA TRP A 156 4.53 -2.42 20.34
C TRP A 156 5.27 -1.95 21.58
N THR A 157 4.86 -0.82 22.12
CA THR A 157 5.28 -0.30 23.41
C THR A 157 4.13 0.44 24.06
N GLU A 158 4.21 0.67 25.37
CA GLU A 158 3.23 1.41 26.15
C GLU A 158 3.86 2.54 26.97
N GLU A 159 3.05 3.56 27.22
CA GLU A 159 3.40 4.66 28.11
C GLU A 159 2.22 4.94 29.03
N GLN A 160 2.49 5.05 30.33
CA GLN A 160 1.49 5.41 31.35
C GLN A 160 1.44 6.90 31.54
N ILE A 161 0.29 7.50 31.29
CA ILE A 161 0.07 8.96 31.42
C ILE A 161 -0.85 9.23 32.61
N GLY A 162 -0.27 9.61 33.72
CA GLY A 162 -1.04 9.87 34.95
C GLY A 162 -1.72 8.61 35.52
N ALA A 163 -2.80 8.80 36.26
CA ALA A 163 -3.52 7.68 36.89
C ALA A 163 -4.57 7.08 35.95
N GLY A 164 -4.30 5.88 35.45
CA GLY A 164 -5.29 5.05 34.73
C GLY A 164 -5.40 5.31 33.24
N THR A 165 -4.56 6.16 32.63
CA THR A 165 -4.47 6.28 31.18
C THR A 165 -3.25 5.55 30.67
N VAL A 166 -3.45 4.65 29.71
CA VAL A 166 -2.41 3.93 29.00
C VAL A 166 -2.45 4.31 27.53
N CYS A 167 -1.33 4.73 26.99
CA CYS A 167 -1.12 4.91 25.57
C CYS A 167 -0.33 3.72 25.01
N VAL A 168 -0.66 3.25 23.82
CA VAL A 168 0.13 2.28 23.10
C VAL A 168 0.53 2.83 21.73
N PHE A 169 1.76 2.52 21.35
CA PHE A 169 2.24 2.63 20.00
C PHE A 169 2.53 1.23 19.48
N GLY A 170 2.01 0.89 18.31
CA GLY A 170 2.21 -0.44 17.75
C GLY A 170 2.31 -0.43 16.24
N ILE A 171 3.09 -1.34 15.71
CA ILE A 171 3.30 -1.50 14.27
C ILE A 171 3.24 -2.97 13.87
N ARG A 172 2.68 -3.22 12.69
CA ARG A 172 2.74 -4.54 12.06
C ARG A 172 2.73 -4.44 10.54
N ARG A 173 3.17 -5.50 9.90
CA ARG A 173 3.06 -5.68 8.45
C ARG A 173 2.20 -6.90 8.17
N LEU A 174 1.26 -6.73 7.27
CA LEU A 174 0.41 -7.79 6.74
C LEU A 174 0.74 -7.96 5.27
N ASP A 175 0.82 -9.19 4.80
CA ASP A 175 0.97 -9.51 3.38
C ASP A 175 -0.29 -10.20 2.83
N SER A 176 -0.30 -10.38 1.51
CA SER A 176 -1.45 -10.95 0.81
C SER A 176 -1.71 -12.43 1.12
N SER A 177 -0.78 -13.14 1.80
CA SER A 177 -0.99 -14.50 2.28
C SER A 177 -1.81 -14.54 3.58
N MET A 178 -1.75 -13.46 4.37
CA MET A 178 -2.43 -13.34 5.66
C MET A 178 -3.86 -12.81 5.51
N ARG A 179 -4.06 -11.88 4.59
CA ARG A 179 -5.37 -11.29 4.28
C ARG A 179 -5.40 -10.66 2.89
N GLN A 180 -6.59 -10.39 2.37
CA GLN A 180 -6.73 -9.58 1.17
C GLN A 180 -6.29 -8.13 1.44
N ILE A 181 -5.25 -7.68 0.75
CA ILE A 181 -4.75 -6.31 0.83
C ILE A 181 -5.58 -5.41 -0.10
N PRO A 182 -5.97 -4.21 0.32
CA PRO A 182 -6.65 -3.23 -0.53
C PRO A 182 -5.87 -2.93 -1.81
N ALA A 183 -6.57 -2.54 -2.87
CA ALA A 183 -6.03 -2.21 -4.19
C ALA A 183 -5.29 -3.36 -4.90
N GLY A 184 -5.27 -4.58 -4.34
CA GLY A 184 -4.50 -5.71 -4.88
C GLY A 184 -3.00 -5.59 -4.63
N ASP A 185 -2.60 -4.76 -3.70
CA ASP A 185 -1.20 -4.58 -3.29
C ASP A 185 -0.65 -5.82 -2.57
N GLY A 186 0.68 -5.93 -2.50
CA GLY A 186 1.36 -7.10 -1.94
C GLY A 186 1.44 -7.09 -0.41
N ALA A 187 1.49 -5.91 0.21
CA ALA A 187 1.56 -5.76 1.66
C ALA A 187 0.87 -4.49 2.16
N MET A 188 0.54 -4.51 3.45
CA MET A 188 -0.01 -3.37 4.17
C MET A 188 0.74 -3.18 5.49
N ASP A 189 1.36 -2.02 5.66
CA ASP A 189 1.93 -1.56 6.91
C ASP A 189 0.82 -0.90 7.75
N VAL A 190 0.76 -1.24 9.04
CA VAL A 190 -0.21 -0.73 10.01
C VAL A 190 0.53 -0.09 11.16
N MET A 191 0.23 1.16 11.46
CA MET A 191 0.68 1.86 12.68
C MET A 191 -0.54 2.22 13.52
N LEU A 192 -0.45 1.98 14.81
CA LEU A 192 -1.44 2.36 15.80
C LEU A 192 -0.81 3.32 16.83
N ARG A 193 -1.50 4.41 17.11
CA ARG A 193 -1.41 5.16 18.36
C ARG A 193 -2.78 5.18 19.00
N ASN A 194 -2.89 4.68 20.23
CA ASN A 194 -4.16 4.63 20.92
C ASN A 194 -3.97 4.83 22.43
N CYS A 195 -4.62 5.85 22.98
CA CYS A 195 -4.63 6.15 24.40
C CYS A 195 -6.04 5.85 24.96
N VAL A 196 -6.11 5.07 26.02
CA VAL A 196 -7.37 4.70 26.65
C VAL A 196 -7.29 4.86 28.16
N VAL A 197 -8.43 5.06 28.80
CA VAL A 197 -8.57 4.88 30.25
C VAL A 197 -8.85 3.39 30.47
N GLY A 198 -7.80 2.62 30.83
CA GLY A 198 -7.88 1.17 30.90
C GLY A 198 -6.53 0.50 30.84
N THR A 199 -6.44 -0.60 30.10
CA THR A 199 -5.24 -1.45 29.99
C THR A 199 -4.58 -1.36 28.63
N ALA A 200 -3.31 -1.79 28.54
CA ALA A 200 -2.58 -1.89 27.28
C ALA A 200 -3.27 -2.84 26.28
N ASP A 201 -3.82 -3.95 26.77
CA ASP A 201 -4.57 -4.89 25.93
C ASP A 201 -5.79 -4.24 25.28
N GLU A 202 -6.49 -3.35 25.99
CA GLU A 202 -7.61 -2.58 25.43
C GLU A 202 -7.13 -1.58 24.40
N ALA A 203 -6.02 -0.91 24.69
CA ALA A 203 -5.42 0.04 23.77
C ALA A 203 -4.89 -0.62 22.49
N LEU A 204 -4.37 -1.85 22.56
CA LEU A 204 -3.85 -2.61 21.43
C LEU A 204 -4.92 -3.22 20.52
N ARG A 205 -6.16 -3.35 20.95
CA ARG A 205 -7.24 -4.03 20.18
C ARG A 205 -7.30 -3.64 18.70
N PRO A 206 -7.18 -2.36 18.31
CA PRO A 206 -7.25 -1.98 16.91
C PRO A 206 -6.11 -2.54 16.04
N LEU A 207 -4.98 -2.93 16.64
CA LEU A 207 -3.82 -3.51 15.95
C LEU A 207 -3.92 -5.03 15.78
N LEU A 208 -4.68 -5.72 16.65
CA LEU A 208 -4.73 -7.18 16.71
C LEU A 208 -5.49 -7.79 15.54
N ALA A 209 -5.24 -9.08 15.29
CA ALA A 209 -5.82 -9.87 14.19
C ALA A 209 -7.34 -9.71 14.08
N ALA A 210 -8.02 -9.68 15.21
CA ALA A 210 -9.46 -9.46 15.26
C ALA A 210 -9.92 -8.16 14.59
N SER A 211 -9.12 -7.12 14.59
CA SER A 211 -9.43 -5.82 13.98
C SER A 211 -8.85 -5.70 12.57
N VAL A 212 -7.58 -6.07 12.39
CA VAL A 212 -6.92 -5.86 11.10
C VAL A 212 -7.09 -7.02 10.11
N GLY A 213 -7.61 -8.16 10.54
CA GLY A 213 -7.78 -9.35 9.69
C GLY A 213 -8.85 -9.23 8.61
N SER A 214 -9.80 -8.31 8.77
CA SER A 214 -10.90 -8.12 7.83
C SER A 214 -11.22 -6.65 7.62
N PRO A 215 -11.63 -6.25 6.42
CA PRO A 215 -12.16 -4.90 6.19
C PRO A 215 -13.42 -4.66 7.04
N SER A 216 -13.66 -3.42 7.44
CA SER A 216 -14.85 -3.04 8.22
C SER A 216 -16.16 -3.47 7.56
N ILE A 217 -16.21 -3.45 6.23
CA ILE A 217 -17.37 -3.88 5.43
C ILE A 217 -17.72 -5.36 5.67
N ALA A 218 -16.71 -6.22 5.90
CA ALA A 218 -16.94 -7.63 6.16
C ALA A 218 -17.47 -7.90 7.58
N ARG A 219 -17.33 -6.94 8.49
CA ARG A 219 -17.74 -7.06 9.90
C ARG A 219 -18.98 -6.29 10.28
N ALA A 220 -19.43 -5.37 9.46
CA ALA A 220 -20.73 -4.76 9.64
C ALA A 220 -21.79 -5.84 9.44
N GLY A 221 -21.92 -6.71 10.42
CA GLY A 221 -23.04 -7.64 10.62
C GLY A 221 -24.33 -6.89 10.93
N THR A 222 -24.59 -5.85 10.18
CA THR A 222 -25.94 -5.33 9.99
C THR A 222 -26.59 -6.26 8.96
N ASP A 223 -27.85 -6.57 9.16
CA ASP A 223 -28.75 -7.44 8.42
C ASP A 223 -28.73 -7.40 6.87
N GLN A 224 -27.78 -6.70 6.31
CA GLN A 224 -27.40 -6.75 4.90
C GLN A 224 -26.16 -7.63 4.74
N SER A 225 -26.36 -8.92 4.88
CA SER A 225 -25.52 -9.97 4.28
C SER A 225 -25.20 -9.54 2.86
N ARG A 226 -24.05 -8.93 2.63
CA ARG A 226 -23.60 -8.68 1.26
C ARG A 226 -23.22 -10.01 0.69
N LEU A 227 -24.17 -10.58 -0.01
CA LEU A 227 -24.03 -11.81 -0.74
C LEU A 227 -22.81 -11.66 -1.67
N ILE A 228 -21.77 -12.41 -1.37
CA ILE A 228 -20.59 -12.52 -2.22
C ILE A 228 -20.99 -13.15 -3.57
N SER A 229 -22.16 -13.79 -3.62
CA SER A 229 -22.77 -14.35 -4.81
C SER A 229 -24.28 -14.11 -4.80
N PRO A 230 -24.89 -13.73 -5.94
CA PRO A 230 -26.34 -13.66 -6.07
C PRO A 230 -27.05 -14.99 -5.78
N LEU A 231 -26.31 -16.11 -5.87
CA LEU A 231 -26.80 -17.46 -5.60
C LEU A 231 -26.74 -17.85 -4.11
N ALA A 232 -26.14 -17.02 -3.24
CA ALA A 232 -26.05 -17.26 -1.80
C ALA A 232 -27.21 -16.61 -1.02
N GLY A 233 -28.23 -16.08 -1.71
CA GLY A 233 -29.44 -15.54 -1.09
C GLY A 233 -30.28 -16.63 -0.43
N PRO A 234 -30.96 -16.33 0.70
CA PRO A 234 -31.96 -17.22 1.22
C PRO A 234 -33.04 -17.42 0.14
N THR A 235 -33.38 -18.66 -0.14
CA THR A 235 -34.56 -18.98 -0.94
C THR A 235 -35.77 -18.47 -0.17
N LEU A 236 -36.47 -17.48 -0.73
CA LEU A 236 -37.73 -17.01 -0.16
C LEU A 236 -38.72 -18.16 -0.17
N PRO A 237 -39.58 -18.33 0.88
CA PRO A 237 -40.61 -19.36 0.96
C PRO A 237 -41.69 -19.20 -0.12
#